data_7b5e027b203932f2990aef84c956440a
#
_entry.id   7b5e027b203932f2990aef84c956440a
#
_cell.length_a   1.000
_cell.length_b   1.000
_cell.length_c   1.000
_cell.angle_alpha   90.00
_cell.angle_beta   90.00
_cell.angle_gamma   90.00
#
_symmetry.space_group_name_H-M   'P 1'
#
loop_
_entity.id
_entity.type
_entity.pdbx_description
1 polymer ?
#
loop_
_entity_poly.entity_id
_entity_poly.type
_entity_poly.pdbx_seq_one_letter_code
_entity_poly.pdbx_strand_id
1 'polypeptide(L)'
;MQDAALLFYSPAIRTREVIMSDEQIFEVPQAIADKALVNDAQYQDMYARSLEDAEGFWAEHGRSIDWIKPFSKVKNTHYGKDDVSIKWYEDGTLNACVNCVDRHVETRSDQVAIIWEGDEPDQDAKITYRQLHEEVCKFANVLKAQRVKKGDRVTIYMPMIPEATYAMLACARIGAVHSVVFGGFSPDALAGRILDCDSTCVITADEGVRGGKKIPLKANTDAALAQCPDVTSVIVVERTGSGVAMQDGRDVWYHQEKDEVDADCPAEEMSAEDPLFILYTSGSTGKPKGVLHTTGGYMVYASMTHQYVFDYKDGDIYWCTADVGWVTGHSYIVYGPLANGATTLMFEGVPNYPNNSRFWQVCDKHQVNIFYTAPTALRALMREGDGPVKATKRDSLRLLGSVGEPINPEAWLWYYNVVGEGKSPIVDTWWQTETGG
;
A
#
# COMPACT_ATOMS: atom_id res chain seq x y z
N MET A 1 32.97 34.61 12.74
CA MET A 1 32.72 35.66 11.71
C MET A 1 31.98 34.96 10.61
N GLN A 2 30.77 35.11 10.73
CA GLN A 2 29.70 35.87 10.05
C GLN A 2 28.99 34.97 9.04
N ASP A 3 27.80 34.62 9.47
CA ASP A 3 26.47 34.92 8.93
C ASP A 3 26.09 34.06 7.74
N ALA A 4 25.46 32.89 8.04
CA ALA A 4 24.55 32.23 7.17
C ALA A 4 23.14 32.75 7.48
N ALA A 5 22.62 33.60 6.63
CA ALA A 5 21.31 34.22 6.74
C ALA A 5 20.21 33.14 6.58
N LEU A 6 19.41 33.00 7.62
CA LEU A 6 18.10 32.35 7.60
C LEU A 6 17.17 33.16 6.68
N LEU A 7 16.83 32.62 5.55
CA LEU A 7 15.76 33.13 4.71
C LEU A 7 14.43 32.74 5.35
N PHE A 8 13.86 33.64 6.10
CA PHE A 8 12.47 33.57 6.55
C PHE A 8 11.55 33.76 5.35
N TYR A 9 10.76 32.76 5.05
CA TYR A 9 9.62 32.89 4.17
C TYR A 9 8.54 33.69 4.89
N SER A 10 8.29 34.93 4.44
CA SER A 10 7.19 35.78 4.90
C SER A 10 5.93 35.46 4.06
N PRO A 11 4.76 35.27 4.70
CA PRO A 11 3.54 34.93 3.97
C PRO A 11 2.80 36.13 3.35
N ALA A 12 3.42 37.23 3.16
CA ALA A 12 2.79 38.38 2.54
C ALA A 12 3.68 38.94 1.45
N ILE A 13 3.48 38.48 0.23
CA ILE A 13 3.58 39.23 -1.04
C ILE A 13 3.29 38.24 -2.17
N ARG A 14 2.00 38.05 -2.52
CA ARG A 14 1.66 37.68 -3.89
C ARG A 14 1.70 38.94 -4.74
N THR A 15 2.90 39.47 -5.02
CA THR A 15 3.11 40.29 -6.20
C THR A 15 3.00 39.33 -7.40
N ARG A 16 2.08 39.61 -8.30
CA ARG A 16 2.06 39.04 -9.63
C ARG A 16 3.39 39.37 -10.32
N GLU A 17 4.41 38.55 -10.06
CA GLU A 17 5.52 38.47 -11.00
C GLU A 17 4.99 37.72 -12.23
N VAL A 18 5.14 38.37 -13.36
CA VAL A 18 4.84 37.82 -14.68
C VAL A 18 5.71 36.59 -14.88
N ILE A 19 5.20 35.43 -14.52
CA ILE A 19 5.80 34.16 -14.93
C ILE A 19 5.53 34.05 -16.43
N MET A 20 6.58 34.19 -17.22
CA MET A 20 6.55 33.96 -18.67
C MET A 20 6.50 32.44 -18.92
N SER A 21 5.33 31.84 -18.73
CA SER A 21 4.98 30.53 -19.30
C SER A 21 3.46 30.50 -19.49
N ASP A 22 3.01 29.91 -20.57
CA ASP A 22 1.60 29.58 -20.83
C ASP A 22 1.10 28.51 -19.85
N GLU A 23 1.18 28.76 -18.54
CA GLU A 23 0.67 27.86 -17.52
C GLU A 23 -0.85 27.87 -17.56
N GLN A 24 -1.39 26.78 -18.02
CA GLN A 24 -2.82 26.55 -18.03
C GLN A 24 -3.29 26.26 -16.60
N ILE A 25 -4.17 27.12 -16.06
CA ILE A 25 -4.78 26.91 -14.74
C ILE A 25 -6.10 26.17 -14.92
N PHE A 26 -6.28 25.12 -14.14
CA PHE A 26 -7.51 24.36 -14.07
C PHE A 26 -8.22 24.69 -12.76
N GLU A 27 -9.36 25.36 -12.86
CA GLU A 27 -10.18 25.66 -11.70
C GLU A 27 -10.82 24.38 -11.16
N VAL A 28 -10.87 24.25 -9.83
CA VAL A 28 -11.56 23.13 -9.17
C VAL A 28 -13.07 23.32 -9.41
N PRO A 29 -13.77 22.31 -9.97
CA PRO A 29 -15.21 22.40 -10.15
C PRO A 29 -15.92 22.63 -8.80
N GLN A 30 -16.82 23.63 -8.74
CA GLN A 30 -17.51 24.02 -7.50
C GLN A 30 -18.23 22.84 -6.84
N ALA A 31 -18.84 21.96 -7.64
CA ALA A 31 -19.52 20.77 -7.14
C ALA A 31 -18.61 19.76 -6.41
N ILE A 32 -17.30 19.81 -6.70
CA ILE A 32 -16.28 19.00 -6.01
C ILE A 32 -15.83 19.74 -4.75
N ALA A 33 -15.51 21.04 -4.87
CA ALA A 33 -15.09 21.87 -3.75
C ALA A 33 -16.11 21.87 -2.61
N ASP A 34 -17.40 21.97 -2.94
CA ASP A 34 -18.51 21.97 -1.95
C ASP A 34 -18.64 20.64 -1.17
N LYS A 35 -18.11 19.56 -1.73
CA LYS A 35 -18.20 18.20 -1.15
C LYS A 35 -16.86 17.69 -0.61
N ALA A 36 -15.78 18.45 -0.80
CA ALA A 36 -14.47 18.04 -0.33
C ALA A 36 -14.44 17.92 1.20
N LEU A 37 -13.71 16.92 1.72
CA LEU A 37 -13.47 16.76 3.16
C LEU A 37 -12.72 17.96 3.75
N VAL A 38 -11.84 18.55 2.95
CA VAL A 38 -11.01 19.69 3.34
C VAL A 38 -11.10 20.73 2.22
N ASN A 39 -11.67 21.91 2.53
CA ASN A 39 -11.62 23.07 1.64
C ASN A 39 -10.33 23.88 1.85
N ASP A 40 -10.12 24.90 1.01
CA ASP A 40 -8.88 25.70 1.07
C ASP A 40 -8.66 26.36 2.45
N ALA A 41 -9.70 26.92 3.06
CA ALA A 41 -9.58 27.55 4.38
C ALA A 41 -9.21 26.53 5.48
N GLN A 42 -9.80 25.36 5.44
CA GLN A 42 -9.48 24.26 6.35
C GLN A 42 -8.05 23.75 6.11
N TYR A 43 -7.62 23.64 4.84
CA TYR A 43 -6.25 23.28 4.52
C TYR A 43 -5.24 24.27 5.08
N GLN A 44 -5.48 25.57 4.90
CA GLN A 44 -4.59 26.62 5.43
C GLN A 44 -4.50 26.56 6.97
N ASP A 45 -5.62 26.35 7.65
CA ASP A 45 -5.65 26.18 9.11
C ASP A 45 -4.87 24.91 9.54
N MET A 46 -5.15 23.77 8.91
CA MET A 46 -4.44 22.51 9.20
C MET A 46 -2.95 22.65 8.96
N TYR A 47 -2.56 23.30 7.85
CA TYR A 47 -1.16 23.52 7.52
C TYR A 47 -0.47 24.43 8.57
N ALA A 48 -1.10 25.56 8.93
CA ALA A 48 -0.57 26.43 9.97
C ALA A 48 -0.41 25.70 11.30
N ARG A 49 -1.41 24.95 11.75
CA ARG A 49 -1.36 24.15 12.97
C ARG A 49 -0.26 23.09 12.93
N SER A 50 -0.04 22.45 11.79
CA SER A 50 1.01 21.43 11.64
C SER A 50 2.42 21.99 11.85
N LEU A 51 2.62 23.31 11.65
CA LEU A 51 3.89 24.02 11.87
C LEU A 51 3.97 24.64 13.26
N GLU A 52 2.88 25.29 13.72
CA GLU A 52 2.85 26.08 14.95
C GLU A 52 2.64 25.21 16.20
N ASP A 53 1.83 24.17 16.09
CA ASP A 53 1.53 23.19 17.14
C ASP A 53 1.58 21.75 16.57
N ALA A 54 2.77 21.34 16.13
CA ALA A 54 2.96 20.02 15.53
C ALA A 54 2.58 18.88 16.49
N GLU A 55 2.81 18.99 17.78
CA GLU A 55 2.43 17.95 18.75
C GLU A 55 0.91 17.86 18.91
N GLY A 56 0.20 18.98 19.01
CA GLY A 56 -1.27 18.99 19.07
C GLY A 56 -1.89 18.47 17.78
N PHE A 57 -1.36 18.88 16.63
CA PHE A 57 -1.81 18.39 15.31
C PHE A 57 -1.67 16.87 15.18
N TRP A 58 -0.48 16.34 15.46
CA TRP A 58 -0.25 14.88 15.36
C TRP A 58 -0.90 14.09 16.49
N ALA A 59 -1.15 14.71 17.66
CA ALA A 59 -1.96 14.08 18.72
C ALA A 59 -3.42 13.89 18.28
N GLU A 60 -3.99 14.85 17.56
CA GLU A 60 -5.35 14.77 17.00
C GLU A 60 -5.44 13.62 15.98
N HIS A 61 -4.54 13.61 14.99
CA HIS A 61 -4.51 12.57 13.97
C HIS A 61 -4.14 11.19 14.54
N GLY A 62 -3.27 11.13 15.54
CA GLY A 62 -2.95 9.88 16.24
C GLY A 62 -4.15 9.21 16.90
N ARG A 63 -5.20 9.98 17.28
CA ARG A 63 -6.44 9.44 17.87
C ARG A 63 -7.43 8.92 16.83
N SER A 64 -7.16 9.03 15.55
CA SER A 64 -8.03 8.50 14.49
C SER A 64 -7.94 6.98 14.34
N ILE A 65 -6.90 6.37 14.89
CA ILE A 65 -6.70 4.91 14.93
C ILE A 65 -6.88 4.37 16.34
N ASP A 66 -7.09 3.07 16.48
CA ASP A 66 -7.33 2.42 17.76
C ASP A 66 -6.02 2.02 18.43
N TRP A 67 -5.93 2.35 19.70
CA TRP A 67 -4.79 2.03 20.58
C TRP A 67 -5.23 1.04 21.67
N ILE A 68 -4.44 0.00 21.91
CA ILE A 68 -4.59 -0.89 23.05
C ILE A 68 -4.27 -0.11 24.33
N LYS A 69 -3.12 0.56 24.34
CA LYS A 69 -2.74 1.55 25.34
C LYS A 69 -2.57 2.90 24.64
N PRO A 70 -3.39 3.90 24.95
CA PRO A 70 -3.24 5.23 24.37
C PRO A 70 -1.87 5.84 24.65
N PHE A 71 -1.31 6.55 23.66
CA PHE A 71 -0.07 7.30 23.82
C PHE A 71 -0.30 8.55 24.68
N SER A 72 0.75 8.98 25.38
CA SER A 72 0.84 10.30 26.02
C SER A 72 1.94 11.17 25.42
N LYS A 73 2.90 10.54 24.74
CA LYS A 73 4.01 11.22 24.07
C LYS A 73 3.82 11.10 22.57
N VAL A 74 3.62 12.23 21.90
CA VAL A 74 3.39 12.27 20.45
C VAL A 74 4.69 12.11 19.70
N LYS A 75 5.71 12.90 20.07
CA LYS A 75 6.98 12.97 19.40
C LYS A 75 8.12 13.07 20.40
N ASN A 76 9.17 12.28 20.15
CA ASN A 76 10.43 12.35 20.87
C ASN A 76 11.56 12.27 19.85
N THR A 77 12.16 13.41 19.52
CA THR A 77 13.18 13.50 18.46
C THR A 77 14.41 14.22 18.95
N HIS A 78 15.56 13.66 18.63
CA HIS A 78 16.87 14.25 18.88
C HIS A 78 17.74 14.14 17.63
N TYR A 79 18.38 15.25 17.25
CA TYR A 79 19.27 15.35 16.10
C TYR A 79 20.67 15.79 16.55
N GLY A 80 21.34 14.95 17.32
CA GLY A 80 22.74 15.15 17.68
C GLY A 80 23.69 14.74 16.55
N LYS A 81 24.94 15.23 16.60
CA LYS A 81 25.96 14.90 15.60
C LYS A 81 26.25 13.39 15.52
N ASP A 82 26.25 12.75 16.67
CA ASP A 82 26.63 11.32 16.83
C ASP A 82 25.47 10.47 17.36
N ASP A 83 24.30 11.09 17.58
CA ASP A 83 23.12 10.45 18.11
C ASP A 83 21.86 11.06 17.49
N VAL A 84 21.20 10.30 16.62
CA VAL A 84 19.93 10.65 16.02
C VAL A 84 18.87 9.66 16.51
N SER A 85 17.84 10.19 17.17
CA SER A 85 16.70 9.40 17.64
C SER A 85 15.41 10.07 17.21
N ILE A 86 14.54 9.29 16.54
CA ILE A 86 13.23 9.76 16.06
C ILE A 86 12.20 8.72 16.50
N LYS A 87 11.30 9.12 17.39
CA LYS A 87 10.24 8.26 17.88
C LYS A 87 8.91 8.99 17.85
N TRP A 88 7.87 8.24 17.46
CA TRP A 88 6.50 8.72 17.43
C TRP A 88 5.61 7.83 18.26
N TYR A 89 4.78 8.45 19.14
CA TYR A 89 3.82 7.74 19.98
C TYR A 89 4.46 6.64 20.87
N GLU A 90 5.71 6.83 21.31
CA GLU A 90 6.60 5.79 21.85
C GLU A 90 6.09 5.02 23.08
N ASP A 91 5.13 5.59 23.81
CA ASP A 91 4.51 4.97 24.99
C ASP A 91 3.13 4.37 24.73
N GLY A 92 2.65 4.46 23.48
CA GLY A 92 1.42 3.83 23.01
C GLY A 92 1.64 2.41 22.51
N THR A 93 0.59 1.59 22.61
CA THR A 93 0.58 0.25 22.02
C THR A 93 -0.66 0.02 21.16
N LEU A 94 -0.50 -0.71 20.07
CA LEU A 94 -1.55 -0.99 19.09
C LEU A 94 -1.25 -2.28 18.34
N ASN A 95 -2.14 -2.65 17.40
CA ASN A 95 -1.83 -3.63 16.36
C ASN A 95 -2.33 -3.11 15.01
N ALA A 96 -1.49 -3.17 13.98
CA ALA A 96 -1.83 -2.67 12.65
C ALA A 96 -2.96 -3.48 12.01
N CYS A 97 -2.99 -4.80 12.20
CA CYS A 97 -4.07 -5.65 11.69
C CYS A 97 -5.40 -5.31 12.35
N VAL A 98 -5.45 -5.07 13.66
CA VAL A 98 -6.65 -4.66 14.37
C VAL A 98 -7.22 -3.37 13.76
N ASN A 99 -6.37 -2.41 13.46
CA ASN A 99 -6.76 -1.16 12.83
C ASN A 99 -7.27 -1.31 11.39
N CYS A 100 -6.77 -2.30 10.66
CA CYS A 100 -7.17 -2.55 9.28
C CYS A 100 -8.38 -3.49 9.14
N VAL A 101 -8.64 -4.33 10.13
CA VAL A 101 -9.60 -5.43 10.01
C VAL A 101 -10.58 -5.45 11.18
N ASP A 102 -10.12 -5.77 12.38
CA ASP A 102 -10.98 -6.10 13.54
C ASP A 102 -11.93 -4.96 13.91
N ARG A 103 -11.43 -3.70 13.93
CA ARG A 103 -12.25 -2.52 14.25
C ARG A 103 -13.45 -2.32 13.32
N HIS A 104 -13.42 -2.92 12.14
CA HIS A 104 -14.49 -2.82 11.14
C HIS A 104 -15.44 -4.00 11.16
N VAL A 105 -15.07 -5.14 11.76
CA VAL A 105 -15.91 -6.36 11.76
C VAL A 105 -17.23 -6.14 12.48
N GLU A 106 -17.24 -5.39 13.57
CA GLU A 106 -18.46 -5.17 14.36
C GLU A 106 -19.51 -4.35 13.57
N THR A 107 -19.08 -3.32 12.83
CA THR A 107 -20.00 -2.36 12.19
C THR A 107 -20.11 -2.51 10.68
N ARG A 108 -19.14 -3.18 10.03
CA ARG A 108 -19.00 -3.29 8.58
C ARG A 108 -18.72 -4.72 8.10
N SER A 109 -19.10 -5.74 8.87
CA SER A 109 -18.74 -7.14 8.60
C SER A 109 -19.07 -7.60 7.19
N ASP A 110 -20.19 -7.19 6.63
CA ASP A 110 -20.68 -7.61 5.31
C ASP A 110 -20.27 -6.62 4.18
N GLN A 111 -19.61 -5.49 4.54
CA GLN A 111 -19.03 -4.58 3.55
C GLN A 111 -17.84 -5.27 2.87
N VAL A 112 -17.73 -5.08 1.56
CA VAL A 112 -16.56 -5.55 0.80
C VAL A 112 -15.31 -4.75 1.24
N ALA A 113 -14.32 -5.44 1.75
CA ALA A 113 -13.01 -4.88 2.09
C ALA A 113 -12.09 -4.89 0.88
N ILE A 114 -12.03 -6.01 0.15
CA ILE A 114 -11.17 -6.19 -1.01
C ILE A 114 -12.02 -6.65 -2.19
N ILE A 115 -11.87 -5.97 -3.31
CA ILE A 115 -12.22 -6.49 -4.63
C ILE A 115 -10.93 -6.97 -5.26
N TRP A 116 -10.84 -8.25 -5.57
CA TRP A 116 -9.76 -8.77 -6.39
C TRP A 116 -10.22 -8.92 -7.83
N GLU A 117 -9.41 -8.44 -8.75
CA GLU A 117 -9.60 -8.61 -10.19
C GLU A 117 -8.38 -9.33 -10.75
N GLY A 118 -8.60 -10.52 -11.33
CA GLY A 118 -7.55 -11.36 -11.89
C GLY A 118 -6.97 -10.82 -13.19
N ASP A 119 -5.97 -11.52 -13.69
CA ASP A 119 -5.37 -11.23 -15.00
C ASP A 119 -6.41 -11.41 -16.13
N GLU A 120 -7.20 -12.49 -16.09
CA GLU A 120 -8.33 -12.70 -17.00
C GLU A 120 -9.57 -11.90 -16.54
N PRO A 121 -10.30 -11.26 -17.48
CA PRO A 121 -11.44 -10.38 -17.15
C PRO A 121 -12.64 -11.06 -16.49
N ASP A 122 -12.76 -12.37 -16.58
CA ASP A 122 -13.81 -13.19 -15.97
C ASP A 122 -13.44 -13.72 -14.58
N GLN A 123 -12.24 -13.42 -14.08
CA GLN A 123 -11.76 -13.81 -12.77
C GLN A 123 -11.82 -12.63 -11.81
N ASP A 124 -12.74 -12.66 -10.88
CA ASP A 124 -12.80 -11.70 -9.78
C ASP A 124 -13.33 -12.33 -8.49
N ALA A 125 -13.07 -11.66 -7.37
CA ALA A 125 -13.63 -12.03 -6.08
C ALA A 125 -13.91 -10.78 -5.25
N LYS A 126 -14.92 -10.86 -4.38
CA LYS A 126 -15.25 -9.84 -3.38
C LYS A 126 -15.10 -10.45 -2.00
N ILE A 127 -14.22 -9.88 -1.20
CA ILE A 127 -13.91 -10.34 0.15
C ILE A 127 -14.47 -9.30 1.14
N THR A 128 -15.38 -9.72 2.00
CA THR A 128 -15.94 -8.86 3.04
C THR A 128 -14.97 -8.69 4.22
N TYR A 129 -15.19 -7.69 5.09
CA TYR A 129 -14.38 -7.52 6.30
C TYR A 129 -14.43 -8.75 7.21
N ARG A 130 -15.57 -9.42 7.31
CA ARG A 130 -15.69 -10.71 8.02
C ARG A 130 -14.80 -11.79 7.43
N GLN A 131 -14.88 -11.98 6.11
CA GLN A 131 -14.06 -12.98 5.41
C GLN A 131 -12.57 -12.63 5.49
N LEU A 132 -12.22 -11.34 5.35
CA LEU A 132 -10.85 -10.88 5.53
C LEU A 132 -10.32 -11.20 6.94
N HIS A 133 -11.12 -10.97 7.97
CA HIS A 133 -10.76 -11.29 9.34
C HIS A 133 -10.51 -12.80 9.52
N GLU A 134 -11.43 -13.64 9.05
CA GLU A 134 -11.31 -15.10 9.13
C GLU A 134 -10.06 -15.61 8.42
N GLU A 135 -9.80 -15.16 7.18
CA GLU A 135 -8.63 -15.58 6.40
C GLU A 135 -7.32 -15.08 7.02
N VAL A 136 -7.28 -13.85 7.53
CA VAL A 136 -6.11 -13.31 8.23
C VAL A 136 -5.82 -14.07 9.51
N CYS A 137 -6.84 -14.42 10.30
CA CYS A 137 -6.68 -15.23 11.52
C CYS A 137 -6.16 -16.63 11.20
N LYS A 138 -6.71 -17.29 10.17
CA LYS A 138 -6.20 -18.58 9.71
C LYS A 138 -4.76 -18.50 9.24
N PHE A 139 -4.42 -17.50 8.42
CA PHE A 139 -3.05 -17.32 7.95
C PHE A 139 -2.08 -17.06 9.12
N ALA A 140 -2.50 -16.27 10.10
CA ALA A 140 -1.74 -16.02 11.33
C ALA A 140 -1.49 -17.31 12.13
N ASN A 141 -2.49 -18.17 12.24
CA ASN A 141 -2.35 -19.47 12.92
C ASN A 141 -1.48 -20.44 12.12
N VAL A 142 -1.53 -20.43 10.78
CA VAL A 142 -0.59 -21.18 9.93
C VAL A 142 0.84 -20.70 10.17
N LEU A 143 1.08 -19.38 10.23
CA LEU A 143 2.41 -18.85 10.55
C LEU A 143 2.90 -19.32 11.93
N LYS A 144 2.04 -19.30 12.95
CA LYS A 144 2.36 -19.83 14.28
C LYS A 144 2.67 -21.33 14.26
N ALA A 145 1.92 -22.12 13.49
CA ALA A 145 2.20 -23.55 13.29
C ALA A 145 3.57 -23.79 12.65
N GLN A 146 3.98 -22.89 11.75
CA GLN A 146 5.32 -22.84 11.17
C GLN A 146 6.38 -22.17 12.10
N ARG A 147 6.03 -21.97 13.39
CA ARG A 147 6.89 -21.43 14.47
C ARG A 147 7.29 -19.95 14.31
N VAL A 148 6.62 -19.21 13.47
CA VAL A 148 6.80 -17.75 13.37
C VAL A 148 6.22 -17.09 14.62
N LYS A 149 6.97 -16.16 15.20
CA LYS A 149 6.62 -15.41 16.42
C LYS A 149 6.93 -13.92 16.27
N LYS A 150 6.51 -13.14 17.23
CA LYS A 150 6.80 -11.70 17.31
C LYS A 150 8.29 -11.41 17.09
N GLY A 151 8.57 -10.47 16.18
CA GLY A 151 9.90 -10.04 15.80
C GLY A 151 10.60 -10.90 14.75
N ASP A 152 10.08 -12.06 14.38
CA ASP A 152 10.62 -12.83 13.27
C ASP A 152 10.33 -12.16 11.93
N ARG A 153 11.24 -12.31 10.96
CA ARG A 153 11.06 -11.78 9.61
C ARG A 153 10.48 -12.85 8.71
N VAL A 154 9.47 -12.45 7.93
CA VAL A 154 8.79 -13.30 6.95
C VAL A 154 8.91 -12.66 5.58
N THR A 155 9.52 -13.35 4.63
CA THR A 155 9.58 -12.88 3.24
C THR A 155 8.33 -13.30 2.49
N ILE A 156 7.70 -12.34 1.81
CA ILE A 156 6.50 -12.58 0.98
C ILE A 156 6.86 -12.34 -0.49
N TYR A 157 6.87 -13.40 -1.28
CA TYR A 157 7.16 -13.38 -2.71
C TYR A 157 5.96 -13.94 -3.48
N MET A 158 4.94 -13.10 -3.65
CA MET A 158 3.60 -13.47 -4.08
C MET A 158 3.14 -12.66 -5.30
N PRO A 159 2.20 -13.18 -6.10
CA PRO A 159 1.49 -12.37 -7.07
C PRO A 159 0.45 -11.48 -6.36
N MET A 160 -0.19 -10.59 -7.13
CA MET A 160 -1.24 -9.68 -6.63
C MET A 160 -2.56 -10.41 -6.42
N ILE A 161 -2.61 -11.32 -5.46
CA ILE A 161 -3.79 -12.09 -5.04
C ILE A 161 -4.16 -11.78 -3.59
N PRO A 162 -5.40 -12.02 -3.16
CA PRO A 162 -5.85 -11.69 -1.81
C PRO A 162 -4.97 -12.27 -0.70
N GLU A 163 -4.41 -13.45 -0.91
CA GLU A 163 -3.53 -14.13 0.03
C GLU A 163 -2.24 -13.34 0.33
N ALA A 164 -1.78 -12.48 -0.59
CA ALA A 164 -0.66 -11.59 -0.31
C ALA A 164 -1.04 -10.55 0.77
N THR A 165 -2.26 -9.99 0.70
CA THR A 165 -2.78 -9.09 1.74
C THR A 165 -3.03 -9.84 3.05
N TYR A 166 -3.58 -11.06 2.98
CA TYR A 166 -3.78 -11.88 4.19
C TYR A 166 -2.46 -12.15 4.89
N ALA A 167 -1.42 -12.50 4.14
CA ALA A 167 -0.07 -12.76 4.67
C ALA A 167 0.54 -11.52 5.35
N MET A 168 0.44 -10.34 4.72
CA MET A 168 0.92 -9.07 5.31
C MET A 168 0.21 -8.77 6.63
N LEU A 169 -1.12 -8.84 6.64
CA LEU A 169 -1.93 -8.57 7.83
C LEU A 169 -1.77 -9.65 8.91
N ALA A 170 -1.58 -10.91 8.52
CA ALA A 170 -1.29 -12.00 9.45
C ALA A 170 0.05 -11.81 10.16
N CYS A 171 1.09 -11.40 9.44
CA CYS A 171 2.38 -11.03 10.05
C CYS A 171 2.17 -9.88 11.06
N ALA A 172 1.49 -8.81 10.65
CA ALA A 172 1.17 -7.69 11.53
C ALA A 172 0.37 -8.13 12.76
N ARG A 173 -0.57 -9.07 12.60
CA ARG A 173 -1.41 -9.60 13.68
C ARG A 173 -0.61 -10.27 14.79
N ILE A 174 0.38 -11.08 14.42
CA ILE A 174 1.24 -11.82 15.37
C ILE A 174 2.53 -11.08 15.73
N GLY A 175 2.70 -9.84 15.26
CA GLY A 175 3.91 -9.05 15.51
C GLY A 175 5.15 -9.52 14.76
N ALA A 176 5.01 -10.32 13.71
CA ALA A 176 6.09 -10.65 12.80
C ALA A 176 6.33 -9.51 11.80
N VAL A 177 7.57 -9.35 11.37
CA VAL A 177 8.00 -8.29 10.44
C VAL A 177 7.96 -8.84 9.02
N HIS A 178 7.06 -8.37 8.17
CA HIS A 178 7.04 -8.84 6.79
C HIS A 178 8.02 -8.07 5.90
N SER A 179 8.57 -8.78 4.91
CA SER A 179 9.39 -8.22 3.84
C SER A 179 8.83 -8.68 2.49
N VAL A 180 8.07 -7.80 1.83
CA VAL A 180 7.48 -8.15 0.54
C VAL A 180 8.48 -7.92 -0.58
N VAL A 181 8.62 -8.91 -1.45
CA VAL A 181 9.49 -8.88 -2.62
C VAL A 181 8.62 -8.97 -3.87
N PHE A 182 8.82 -8.04 -4.80
CA PHE A 182 8.07 -8.02 -6.05
C PHE A 182 8.22 -9.34 -6.82
N GLY A 183 7.10 -9.97 -7.20
CA GLY A 183 7.05 -11.29 -7.85
C GLY A 183 7.78 -11.38 -9.20
N GLY A 184 8.15 -10.25 -9.79
CA GLY A 184 8.96 -10.18 -11.00
C GLY A 184 10.48 -10.17 -10.79
N PHE A 185 10.97 -10.20 -9.55
CA PHE A 185 12.41 -10.22 -9.27
C PHE A 185 13.01 -11.61 -9.48
N SER A 186 14.32 -11.61 -9.83
CA SER A 186 15.10 -12.84 -10.01
C SER A 186 15.34 -13.59 -8.70
N PRO A 187 15.68 -14.90 -8.77
CA PRO A 187 16.07 -15.66 -7.60
C PRO A 187 17.20 -15.02 -6.77
N ASP A 188 18.23 -14.47 -7.42
CA ASP A 188 19.33 -13.80 -6.72
C ASP A 188 18.88 -12.54 -5.98
N ALA A 189 17.96 -11.77 -6.57
CA ALA A 189 17.38 -10.60 -5.93
C ALA A 189 16.50 -10.97 -4.73
N LEU A 190 15.81 -12.10 -4.78
CA LEU A 190 15.05 -12.66 -3.67
C LEU A 190 16.00 -13.15 -2.57
N ALA A 191 17.00 -13.96 -2.92
CA ALA A 191 18.00 -14.49 -1.96
C ALA A 191 18.70 -13.35 -1.20
N GLY A 192 19.15 -12.31 -1.90
CA GLY A 192 19.81 -11.18 -1.27
C GLY A 192 18.96 -10.48 -0.20
N ARG A 193 17.63 -10.39 -0.39
CA ARG A 193 16.72 -9.80 0.59
C ARG A 193 16.44 -10.72 1.78
N ILE A 194 16.28 -12.03 1.52
CA ILE A 194 16.12 -13.04 2.57
C ILE A 194 17.32 -13.03 3.51
N LEU A 195 18.52 -13.01 2.95
CA LEU A 195 19.78 -13.00 3.71
C LEU A 195 19.98 -11.69 4.49
N ASP A 196 19.64 -10.55 3.88
CA ASP A 196 19.86 -9.24 4.51
C ASP A 196 18.93 -9.00 5.73
N CYS A 197 17.71 -9.54 5.69
CA CYS A 197 16.76 -9.41 6.81
C CYS A 197 16.72 -10.64 7.73
N ASP A 198 17.58 -11.64 7.54
CA ASP A 198 17.58 -12.90 8.30
C ASP A 198 16.20 -13.57 8.35
N SER A 199 15.52 -13.64 7.21
CA SER A 199 14.19 -14.25 7.13
C SER A 199 14.29 -15.77 7.21
N THR A 200 13.49 -16.38 8.08
CA THR A 200 13.46 -17.84 8.28
C THR A 200 12.21 -18.51 7.69
N CYS A 201 11.24 -17.73 7.28
CA CYS A 201 10.00 -18.19 6.65
C CYS A 201 9.77 -17.42 5.34
N VAL A 202 9.40 -18.14 4.29
CA VAL A 202 9.02 -17.56 2.99
C VAL A 202 7.60 -17.97 2.63
N ILE A 203 6.81 -16.99 2.18
CA ILE A 203 5.48 -17.22 1.61
C ILE A 203 5.57 -16.97 0.11
N THR A 204 5.13 -17.92 -0.69
CA THR A 204 5.14 -17.83 -2.15
C THR A 204 3.89 -18.46 -2.75
N ALA A 205 3.74 -18.44 -4.07
CA ALA A 205 2.71 -19.20 -4.78
C ALA A 205 3.36 -20.23 -5.72
N ASP A 206 2.56 -21.20 -6.15
CA ASP A 206 3.01 -22.15 -7.19
C ASP A 206 3.50 -21.38 -8.42
N GLU A 207 2.64 -20.54 -8.98
CA GLU A 207 2.94 -19.64 -10.08
C GLU A 207 2.20 -18.30 -9.86
N GLY A 208 2.63 -17.24 -10.52
CA GLY A 208 1.85 -16.02 -10.73
C GLY A 208 1.32 -15.96 -12.16
N VAL A 209 0.26 -15.19 -12.40
CA VAL A 209 -0.25 -14.90 -13.74
C VAL A 209 -0.14 -13.41 -14.00
N ARG A 210 0.42 -13.02 -15.16
CA ARG A 210 0.59 -11.61 -15.49
C ARG A 210 0.63 -11.41 -17.02
N GLY A 211 -0.37 -10.75 -17.58
CA GLY A 211 -0.47 -10.49 -19.01
C GLY A 211 -0.56 -11.78 -19.83
N GLY A 212 -1.33 -12.77 -19.37
CA GLY A 212 -1.47 -14.10 -19.98
C GLY A 212 -0.25 -15.01 -19.82
N LYS A 213 0.77 -14.60 -19.03
CA LYS A 213 2.00 -15.38 -18.85
C LYS A 213 2.08 -15.90 -17.43
N LYS A 214 2.55 -17.14 -17.28
CA LYS A 214 2.85 -17.75 -15.99
C LYS A 214 4.26 -17.38 -15.52
N ILE A 215 4.39 -17.03 -14.25
CA ILE A 215 5.65 -16.71 -13.59
C ILE A 215 5.93 -17.81 -12.57
N PRO A 216 7.04 -18.55 -12.67
CA PRO A 216 7.31 -19.75 -11.85
C PRO A 216 7.82 -19.35 -10.46
N LEU A 217 6.93 -18.83 -9.60
CA LEU A 217 7.32 -18.25 -8.29
C LEU A 217 7.94 -19.28 -7.36
N LYS A 218 7.37 -20.48 -7.26
CA LYS A 218 7.94 -21.56 -6.42
C LYS A 218 9.32 -22.00 -6.92
N ALA A 219 9.50 -22.15 -8.22
CA ALA A 219 10.80 -22.52 -8.78
C ALA A 219 11.85 -21.42 -8.55
N ASN A 220 11.47 -20.14 -8.68
CA ASN A 220 12.33 -19.01 -8.35
C ASN A 220 12.69 -18.99 -6.85
N THR A 221 11.73 -19.31 -5.99
CA THR A 221 11.93 -19.43 -4.55
C THR A 221 12.94 -20.55 -4.24
N ASP A 222 12.76 -21.72 -4.82
CA ASP A 222 13.71 -22.84 -4.59
C ASP A 222 15.14 -22.50 -5.06
N ALA A 223 15.26 -21.81 -6.20
CA ALA A 223 16.56 -21.36 -6.68
C ALA A 223 17.21 -20.33 -5.73
N ALA A 224 16.42 -19.40 -5.17
CA ALA A 224 16.89 -18.46 -4.16
C ALA A 224 17.32 -19.16 -2.88
N LEU A 225 16.56 -20.14 -2.41
CA LEU A 225 16.79 -20.85 -1.16
C LEU A 225 18.02 -21.76 -1.19
N ALA A 226 18.56 -22.08 -2.34
CA ALA A 226 19.86 -22.72 -2.46
C ALA A 226 20.99 -21.89 -1.83
N GLN A 227 20.79 -20.57 -1.69
CA GLN A 227 21.72 -19.62 -1.07
C GLN A 227 21.31 -19.24 0.37
N CYS A 228 20.13 -19.65 0.86
CA CYS A 228 19.51 -19.21 2.11
C CYS A 228 19.27 -20.39 3.06
N PRO A 229 20.34 -20.96 3.68
CA PRO A 229 20.23 -22.19 4.47
C PRO A 229 19.40 -22.04 5.76
N ASP A 230 19.18 -20.82 6.24
CA ASP A 230 18.47 -20.53 7.48
C ASP A 230 16.94 -20.48 7.30
N VAL A 231 16.44 -20.55 6.05
CA VAL A 231 15.00 -20.66 5.77
C VAL A 231 14.54 -22.08 6.07
N THR A 232 13.73 -22.21 7.11
CA THR A 232 13.22 -23.49 7.61
C THR A 232 11.80 -23.80 7.21
N SER A 233 11.04 -22.81 6.69
CA SER A 233 9.64 -22.97 6.30
C SER A 233 9.32 -22.19 5.02
N VAL A 234 8.58 -22.85 4.12
CA VAL A 234 8.02 -22.24 2.90
C VAL A 234 6.54 -22.55 2.83
N ILE A 235 5.70 -21.52 2.88
CA ILE A 235 4.26 -21.64 2.73
C ILE A 235 3.92 -21.34 1.26
N VAL A 236 3.31 -22.31 0.58
CA VAL A 236 3.00 -22.22 -0.85
C VAL A 236 1.51 -22.07 -1.06
N VAL A 237 1.09 -20.97 -1.69
CA VAL A 237 -0.30 -20.74 -2.09
C VAL A 237 -0.53 -21.34 -3.48
N GLU A 238 -1.62 -22.07 -3.64
CA GLU A 238 -2.03 -22.61 -4.94
C GLU A 238 -2.80 -21.52 -5.71
N ARG A 239 -2.18 -20.96 -6.76
CA ARG A 239 -2.81 -19.95 -7.63
C ARG A 239 -3.25 -20.55 -8.97
N THR A 240 -2.43 -21.41 -9.57
CA THR A 240 -2.70 -21.96 -10.90
C THR A 240 -2.99 -23.45 -10.88
N GLY A 241 -2.77 -24.12 -9.76
CA GLY A 241 -2.89 -25.58 -9.65
C GLY A 241 -1.77 -26.31 -10.40
N SER A 242 -0.67 -25.64 -10.70
CA SER A 242 0.50 -26.27 -11.33
C SER A 242 1.20 -27.19 -10.34
N GLY A 243 1.52 -28.39 -10.80
CA GLY A 243 2.37 -29.30 -10.01
C GLY A 243 3.75 -28.73 -9.84
N VAL A 244 4.08 -28.29 -8.62
CA VAL A 244 5.41 -27.78 -8.26
C VAL A 244 6.12 -28.72 -7.31
N ALA A 245 7.46 -28.71 -7.34
CA ALA A 245 8.25 -29.49 -6.37
C ALA A 245 8.04 -28.94 -4.95
N MET A 246 7.78 -29.84 -4.01
CA MET A 246 7.67 -29.54 -2.57
C MET A 246 8.78 -30.30 -1.84
N GLN A 247 9.54 -29.59 -1.03
CA GLN A 247 10.59 -30.18 -0.19
C GLN A 247 9.99 -30.63 1.14
N ASP A 248 10.01 -31.95 1.41
CA ASP A 248 9.53 -32.51 2.67
C ASP A 248 10.21 -31.86 3.89
N GLY A 249 9.41 -31.56 4.90
CA GLY A 249 9.87 -30.96 6.16
C GLY A 249 10.22 -29.46 6.10
N ARG A 250 10.11 -28.83 4.91
CA ARG A 250 10.28 -27.39 4.72
C ARG A 250 9.02 -26.74 4.12
N ASP A 251 8.45 -27.35 3.08
CA ASP A 251 7.40 -26.74 2.27
C ASP A 251 6.03 -27.30 2.69
N VAL A 252 5.07 -26.40 2.82
CA VAL A 252 3.67 -26.74 3.11
C VAL A 252 2.73 -26.02 2.15
N TRP A 253 1.62 -26.67 1.80
CA TRP A 253 0.55 -26.05 1.05
C TRP A 253 -0.35 -25.22 1.98
N TYR A 254 -0.52 -23.93 1.69
CA TYR A 254 -1.37 -23.04 2.50
C TYR A 254 -2.80 -23.56 2.62
N HIS A 255 -3.41 -24.03 1.52
CA HIS A 255 -4.80 -24.53 1.54
C HIS A 255 -4.99 -25.76 2.44
N GLN A 256 -3.95 -26.59 2.61
CA GLN A 256 -4.01 -27.75 3.51
C GLN A 256 -3.87 -27.30 4.97
N GLU A 257 -2.87 -26.48 5.25
CA GLU A 257 -2.62 -26.00 6.61
C GLU A 257 -3.77 -25.13 7.16
N LYS A 258 -4.41 -24.29 6.31
CA LYS A 258 -5.50 -23.42 6.75
C LYS A 258 -6.77 -24.17 7.16
N ASP A 259 -6.96 -25.39 6.68
CA ASP A 259 -8.11 -26.23 7.04
C ASP A 259 -7.92 -26.90 8.40
N GLU A 260 -6.70 -26.94 8.93
CA GLU A 260 -6.33 -27.55 10.20
C GLU A 260 -6.25 -26.53 11.36
N VAL A 261 -6.49 -25.23 11.09
CA VAL A 261 -6.38 -24.17 12.10
C VAL A 261 -7.68 -23.41 12.31
N ASP A 262 -7.83 -22.83 13.51
CA ASP A 262 -8.97 -22.00 13.84
C ASP A 262 -8.96 -20.65 13.09
N ALA A 263 -10.16 -20.10 12.86
CA ALA A 263 -10.36 -18.75 12.33
C ALA A 263 -10.33 -17.67 13.43
N ASP A 264 -9.86 -18.00 14.62
CA ASP A 264 -9.64 -17.07 15.74
C ASP A 264 -8.14 -17.03 16.08
N CYS A 265 -7.60 -15.84 16.13
CA CYS A 265 -6.20 -15.60 16.47
C CYS A 265 -6.09 -14.24 17.18
N PRO A 266 -5.94 -14.19 18.50
CA PRO A 266 -5.74 -12.95 19.22
C PRO A 266 -4.56 -12.15 18.66
N ALA A 267 -4.75 -10.83 18.50
CA ALA A 267 -3.70 -9.95 18.00
C ALA A 267 -2.65 -9.68 19.08
N GLU A 268 -1.39 -9.65 18.65
CA GLU A 268 -0.26 -9.32 19.52
C GLU A 268 -0.25 -7.83 19.86
N GLU A 269 -0.01 -7.47 21.12
CA GLU A 269 0.21 -6.09 21.51
C GLU A 269 1.59 -5.61 21.07
N MET A 270 1.62 -4.56 20.23
CA MET A 270 2.84 -3.98 19.65
C MET A 270 3.07 -2.59 20.21
N SER A 271 4.32 -2.26 20.56
CA SER A 271 4.71 -0.87 20.77
C SER A 271 4.57 -0.08 19.46
N ALA A 272 4.26 1.22 19.55
CA ALA A 272 4.24 2.08 18.38
C ALA A 272 5.57 2.07 17.59
N GLU A 273 6.68 1.84 18.26
CA GLU A 273 8.02 1.77 17.65
C GLU A 273 8.47 0.34 17.30
N ASP A 274 7.64 -0.68 17.55
CA ASP A 274 7.95 -2.04 17.09
C ASP A 274 7.91 -2.09 15.55
N PRO A 275 8.85 -2.82 14.92
CA PRO A 275 8.90 -3.00 13.47
C PRO A 275 7.61 -3.60 12.92
N LEU A 276 7.14 -3.05 11.79
CA LEU A 276 5.99 -3.57 11.04
C LEU A 276 6.45 -4.29 9.77
N PHE A 277 7.26 -3.63 8.96
CA PHE A 277 7.76 -4.22 7.72
C PHE A 277 9.12 -3.65 7.29
N ILE A 278 9.76 -4.38 6.38
CA ILE A 278 10.99 -3.99 5.69
C ILE A 278 10.70 -3.96 4.18
N LEU A 279 11.02 -2.84 3.52
CA LEU A 279 11.02 -2.71 2.07
C LEU A 279 12.37 -2.31 1.54
N TYR A 280 12.77 -2.93 0.42
CA TYR A 280 14.08 -2.72 -0.17
C TYR A 280 14.03 -1.71 -1.32
N THR A 281 14.89 -0.70 -1.23
CA THR A 281 15.13 0.26 -2.31
C THR A 281 16.38 -0.10 -3.09
N SER A 282 16.50 0.44 -4.33
CA SER A 282 17.62 0.16 -5.24
C SER A 282 18.98 0.72 -4.77
N GLY A 283 19.06 1.42 -3.67
CA GLY A 283 20.29 1.95 -3.06
C GLY A 283 21.30 2.57 -4.04
N SER A 284 21.87 3.71 -3.71
CA SER A 284 22.90 4.39 -4.54
C SER A 284 24.20 3.59 -4.72
N THR A 285 24.42 2.55 -3.93
CA THR A 285 25.64 1.72 -3.92
C THR A 285 25.50 0.40 -4.70
N GLY A 286 24.36 0.17 -5.38
CA GLY A 286 24.08 -1.05 -6.13
C GLY A 286 23.58 -2.23 -5.32
N LYS A 287 23.71 -2.21 -3.98
CA LYS A 287 23.04 -3.20 -3.11
C LYS A 287 21.72 -2.62 -2.61
N PRO A 288 20.63 -3.40 -2.64
CA PRO A 288 19.37 -2.96 -2.05
C PRO A 288 19.56 -2.63 -0.56
N LYS A 289 18.86 -1.58 -0.11
CA LYS A 289 18.83 -1.17 1.30
C LYS A 289 17.45 -1.42 1.88
N GLY A 290 17.38 -2.15 2.99
CA GLY A 290 16.14 -2.37 3.72
C GLY A 290 15.73 -1.12 4.49
N VAL A 291 14.56 -0.58 4.17
CA VAL A 291 13.91 0.49 4.93
C VAL A 291 12.95 -0.17 5.90
N LEU A 292 13.16 0.06 7.19
CA LEU A 292 12.31 -0.47 8.24
C LEU A 292 11.30 0.58 8.68
N HIS A 293 10.03 0.22 8.66
CA HIS A 293 8.93 1.04 9.17
C HIS A 293 8.41 0.48 10.49
N THR A 294 8.17 1.39 11.45
CA THR A 294 7.56 1.07 12.74
C THR A 294 6.04 1.24 12.68
N THR A 295 5.33 0.63 13.64
CA THR A 295 3.89 0.41 13.56
C THR A 295 3.06 1.69 13.72
N GLY A 296 3.29 2.46 14.79
CA GLY A 296 2.37 3.54 15.18
C GLY A 296 2.36 4.72 14.23
N GLY A 297 3.53 5.33 14.03
CA GLY A 297 3.66 6.52 13.15
C GLY A 297 3.25 6.22 11.71
N TYR A 298 3.62 5.05 11.19
CA TYR A 298 3.24 4.62 9.85
C TYR A 298 1.72 4.48 9.70
N MET A 299 1.04 3.81 10.66
CA MET A 299 -0.41 3.62 10.59
C MET A 299 -1.18 4.94 10.64
N VAL A 300 -0.78 5.88 11.51
CA VAL A 300 -1.38 7.22 11.57
C VAL A 300 -1.21 7.94 10.23
N TYR A 301 0.00 7.93 9.68
CA TYR A 301 0.31 8.62 8.44
C TYR A 301 -0.40 8.04 7.22
N ALA A 302 -0.35 6.71 7.05
CA ALA A 302 -1.01 6.03 5.93
C ALA A 302 -2.53 6.20 5.96
N SER A 303 -3.16 6.11 7.14
CA SER A 303 -4.58 6.34 7.32
C SER A 303 -4.98 7.79 7.00
N MET A 304 -4.27 8.76 7.58
CA MET A 304 -4.54 10.19 7.37
C MET A 304 -4.38 10.60 5.90
N THR A 305 -3.27 10.21 5.27
CA THR A 305 -3.01 10.61 3.88
C THR A 305 -3.96 9.94 2.90
N HIS A 306 -4.31 8.67 3.10
CA HIS A 306 -5.36 8.03 2.30
C HIS A 306 -6.69 8.79 2.41
N GLN A 307 -7.08 9.18 3.61
CA GLN A 307 -8.35 9.88 3.82
C GLN A 307 -8.38 11.27 3.16
N TYR A 308 -7.36 12.10 3.42
CA TYR A 308 -7.38 13.50 3.00
C TYR A 308 -6.89 13.73 1.57
N VAL A 309 -5.81 13.06 1.14
CA VAL A 309 -5.25 13.27 -0.20
C VAL A 309 -6.20 12.76 -1.27
N PHE A 310 -6.84 11.61 -1.03
CA PHE A 310 -7.80 11.04 -1.97
C PHE A 310 -9.24 11.49 -1.72
N ASP A 311 -9.46 12.42 -0.77
CA ASP A 311 -10.83 12.87 -0.43
C ASP A 311 -11.77 11.66 -0.24
N TYR A 312 -11.25 10.59 0.40
CA TYR A 312 -11.95 9.32 0.52
C TYR A 312 -13.26 9.49 1.30
N LYS A 313 -14.35 8.98 0.75
CA LYS A 313 -15.68 8.98 1.36
C LYS A 313 -16.17 7.56 1.57
N ASP A 314 -16.93 7.38 2.62
CA ASP A 314 -17.51 6.08 2.91
C ASP A 314 -18.37 5.60 1.72
N GLY A 315 -18.14 4.37 1.29
CA GLY A 315 -18.75 3.76 0.12
C GLY A 315 -17.98 3.96 -1.19
N ASP A 316 -16.92 4.78 -1.23
CA ASP A 316 -16.06 4.84 -2.42
C ASP A 316 -15.31 3.53 -2.63
N ILE A 317 -15.21 3.11 -3.89
CA ILE A 317 -14.32 2.05 -4.33
C ILE A 317 -13.01 2.70 -4.78
N TYR A 318 -11.95 2.40 -4.05
CA TYR A 318 -10.62 2.93 -4.25
C TYR A 318 -9.74 1.90 -4.98
N TRP A 319 -9.10 2.31 -6.05
CA TRP A 319 -8.18 1.46 -6.81
C TRP A 319 -6.82 2.11 -7.00
N CYS A 320 -5.80 1.52 -6.39
CA CYS A 320 -4.39 1.78 -6.67
C CYS A 320 -3.82 0.65 -7.52
N THR A 321 -3.22 0.99 -8.67
CA THR A 321 -2.68 0.00 -9.62
C THR A 321 -1.26 -0.45 -9.30
N ALA A 322 -0.72 -0.06 -8.16
CA ALA A 322 0.60 -0.49 -7.72
C ALA A 322 0.63 -1.98 -7.33
N ASP A 323 1.83 -2.48 -7.08
CA ASP A 323 2.07 -3.82 -6.56
C ASP A 323 2.46 -3.72 -5.08
N VAL A 324 2.03 -4.70 -4.27
CA VAL A 324 2.38 -4.73 -2.83
C VAL A 324 3.89 -4.89 -2.58
N GLY A 325 4.68 -5.23 -3.58
CA GLY A 325 6.14 -5.20 -3.52
C GLY A 325 6.76 -3.80 -3.45
N TRP A 326 5.94 -2.74 -3.54
CA TRP A 326 6.35 -1.33 -3.42
C TRP A 326 5.64 -0.65 -2.25
N VAL A 327 6.24 0.43 -1.72
CA VAL A 327 5.62 1.19 -0.61
C VAL A 327 4.23 1.70 -0.96
N THR A 328 4.01 2.07 -2.22
CA THR A 328 2.69 2.47 -2.73
C THR A 328 1.64 1.40 -2.48
N GLY A 329 1.98 0.13 -2.77
CA GLY A 329 1.07 -0.99 -2.52
C GLY A 329 0.83 -1.24 -1.04
N HIS A 330 1.88 -1.15 -0.19
CA HIS A 330 1.72 -1.25 1.25
C HIS A 330 0.76 -0.19 1.78
N SER A 331 1.06 1.08 1.50
CA SER A 331 0.34 2.21 2.11
C SER A 331 -1.03 2.46 1.49
N TYR A 332 -1.18 2.21 0.16
CA TYR A 332 -2.38 2.63 -0.58
C TYR A 332 -3.10 1.50 -1.33
N ILE A 333 -2.77 0.22 -1.05
CA ILE A 333 -3.64 -0.92 -1.34
C ILE A 333 -4.09 -1.57 -0.03
N VAL A 334 -3.16 -1.72 0.94
CA VAL A 334 -3.39 -2.48 2.16
C VAL A 334 -3.68 -1.56 3.35
N TYR A 335 -2.66 -0.91 3.94
CA TYR A 335 -2.78 -0.30 5.25
C TYR A 335 -3.67 0.94 5.30
N GLY A 336 -3.47 1.92 4.43
CA GLY A 336 -4.25 3.16 4.43
C GLY A 336 -5.73 2.96 4.13
N PRO A 337 -6.09 2.31 3.01
CA PRO A 337 -7.50 2.05 2.68
C PRO A 337 -8.20 1.21 3.76
N LEU A 338 -7.59 0.10 4.20
CA LEU A 338 -8.22 -0.79 5.17
C LEU A 338 -8.32 -0.14 6.55
N ALA A 339 -7.35 0.66 6.99
CA ALA A 339 -7.47 1.43 8.23
C ALA A 339 -8.67 2.39 8.23
N ASN A 340 -9.07 2.90 7.06
CA ASN A 340 -10.24 3.76 6.90
C ASN A 340 -11.55 3.01 6.62
N GLY A 341 -11.55 1.69 6.69
CA GLY A 341 -12.74 0.88 6.40
C GLY A 341 -13.18 0.96 4.94
N ALA A 342 -12.26 1.21 4.02
CA ALA A 342 -12.53 1.36 2.60
C ALA A 342 -12.73 0.01 1.89
N THR A 343 -13.34 0.07 0.70
CA THR A 343 -13.26 -0.99 -0.29
C THR A 343 -12.07 -0.71 -1.20
N THR A 344 -11.01 -1.52 -1.09
CA THR A 344 -9.83 -1.41 -1.95
C THR A 344 -9.86 -2.43 -3.07
N LEU A 345 -9.46 -2.05 -4.29
CA LEU A 345 -9.36 -2.95 -5.42
C LEU A 345 -7.90 -3.38 -5.65
N MET A 346 -7.68 -4.68 -5.68
CA MET A 346 -6.40 -5.33 -5.93
C MET A 346 -6.43 -5.97 -7.32
N PHE A 347 -5.48 -5.63 -8.18
CA PHE A 347 -5.43 -6.07 -9.56
C PHE A 347 -4.18 -6.92 -9.84
N GLU A 348 -4.37 -8.17 -10.28
CA GLU A 348 -3.28 -9.09 -10.60
C GLU A 348 -2.70 -8.84 -12.01
N GLY A 349 -3.49 -8.28 -12.91
CA GLY A 349 -3.17 -8.15 -14.33
C GLY A 349 -2.23 -7.00 -14.71
N VAL A 350 -2.24 -6.69 -15.99
CA VAL A 350 -1.51 -5.55 -16.58
C VAL A 350 -2.46 -4.66 -17.38
N PRO A 351 -2.10 -3.37 -17.62
CA PRO A 351 -3.04 -2.40 -18.20
C PRO A 351 -3.47 -2.71 -19.65
N ASN A 352 -2.72 -3.55 -20.37
CA ASN A 352 -2.89 -3.82 -21.79
C ASN A 352 -3.24 -5.29 -22.10
N TYR A 353 -3.64 -6.09 -21.12
CA TYR A 353 -4.06 -7.48 -21.34
C TYR A 353 -5.49 -7.70 -20.82
N PRO A 354 -6.35 -8.35 -21.59
CA PRO A 354 -6.14 -8.88 -22.94
C PRO A 354 -6.17 -7.80 -24.05
N ASN A 355 -6.47 -6.56 -23.71
CA ASN A 355 -6.48 -5.42 -24.62
C ASN A 355 -6.26 -4.08 -23.88
N ASN A 356 -6.01 -3.01 -24.62
CA ASN A 356 -5.67 -1.69 -24.08
C ASN A 356 -6.84 -0.96 -23.36
N SER A 357 -8.03 -1.55 -23.32
CA SER A 357 -9.17 -1.04 -22.53
C SER A 357 -9.21 -1.61 -21.11
N ARG A 358 -8.30 -2.50 -20.74
CA ARG A 358 -8.37 -3.31 -19.52
C ARG A 358 -8.59 -2.47 -18.25
N PHE A 359 -7.79 -1.43 -18.03
CA PHE A 359 -7.96 -0.55 -16.86
C PHE A 359 -9.35 0.11 -16.83
N TRP A 360 -9.81 0.55 -17.97
CA TRP A 360 -11.10 1.26 -18.09
C TRP A 360 -12.27 0.30 -17.92
N GLN A 361 -12.14 -0.93 -18.39
CA GLN A 361 -13.11 -2.01 -18.14
C GLN A 361 -13.19 -2.36 -16.66
N VAL A 362 -12.07 -2.39 -15.94
CA VAL A 362 -12.04 -2.61 -14.48
C VAL A 362 -12.74 -1.47 -13.75
N CYS A 363 -12.47 -0.21 -14.14
CA CYS A 363 -13.17 0.95 -13.58
C CYS A 363 -14.68 0.87 -13.78
N ASP A 364 -15.15 0.51 -14.97
CA ASP A 364 -16.57 0.38 -15.30
C ASP A 364 -17.21 -0.83 -14.60
N LYS A 365 -16.56 -2.01 -14.65
CA LYS A 365 -17.04 -3.25 -14.03
C LYS A 365 -17.26 -3.10 -12.53
N HIS A 366 -16.29 -2.51 -11.82
CA HIS A 366 -16.33 -2.40 -10.37
C HIS A 366 -16.81 -1.03 -9.86
N GLN A 367 -17.19 -0.10 -10.77
CA GLN A 367 -17.67 1.23 -10.42
C GLN A 367 -16.67 2.00 -9.54
N VAL A 368 -15.39 2.00 -9.95
CA VAL A 368 -14.31 2.66 -9.23
C VAL A 368 -14.54 4.16 -9.13
N ASN A 369 -14.40 4.72 -7.93
CA ASN A 369 -14.58 6.14 -7.66
C ASN A 369 -13.26 6.91 -7.67
N ILE A 370 -12.20 6.29 -7.16
CA ILE A 370 -10.86 6.85 -7.06
C ILE A 370 -9.89 5.93 -7.80
N PHE A 371 -9.24 6.46 -8.85
CA PHE A 371 -8.30 5.71 -9.67
C PHE A 371 -6.89 6.29 -9.55
N TYR A 372 -5.95 5.51 -9.07
CA TYR A 372 -4.61 5.93 -8.71
C TYR A 372 -3.55 5.08 -9.40
N THR A 373 -2.73 5.70 -10.26
CA THR A 373 -1.81 4.97 -11.13
C THR A 373 -0.52 5.74 -11.42
N ALA A 374 0.43 5.10 -12.12
CA ALA A 374 1.71 5.71 -12.46
C ALA A 374 1.69 6.37 -13.84
N PRO A 375 2.40 7.51 -14.02
CA PRO A 375 2.57 8.16 -15.34
C PRO A 375 3.10 7.25 -16.43
N THR A 376 3.95 6.28 -16.10
CA THR A 376 4.45 5.29 -17.05
C THR A 376 3.31 4.45 -17.65
N ALA A 377 2.34 4.02 -16.85
CA ALA A 377 1.16 3.30 -17.34
C ALA A 377 0.28 4.21 -18.20
N LEU A 378 0.07 5.46 -17.77
CA LEU A 378 -0.71 6.44 -18.51
C LEU A 378 -0.09 6.73 -19.89
N ARG A 379 1.22 6.97 -19.95
CA ARG A 379 1.95 7.20 -21.23
C ARG A 379 1.87 6.00 -22.17
N ALA A 380 1.93 4.78 -21.62
CA ALA A 380 1.79 3.57 -22.43
C ALA A 380 0.38 3.48 -23.05
N LEU A 381 -0.67 3.72 -22.24
CA LEU A 381 -2.06 3.69 -22.71
C LEU A 381 -2.40 4.86 -23.64
N MET A 382 -1.87 6.06 -23.39
CA MET A 382 -2.06 7.23 -24.24
C MET A 382 -1.56 7.00 -25.69
N ARG A 383 -0.48 6.26 -25.85
CA ARG A 383 0.06 5.90 -27.20
C ARG A 383 -0.91 5.06 -28.03
N GLU A 384 -1.81 4.34 -27.38
CA GLU A 384 -2.84 3.53 -28.04
C GLU A 384 -4.06 4.35 -28.47
N GLY A 385 -4.06 5.66 -28.18
CA GLY A 385 -5.11 6.62 -28.51
C GLY A 385 -6.30 6.57 -27.57
N ASP A 386 -7.29 7.40 -27.86
CA ASP A 386 -8.47 7.60 -26.99
C ASP A 386 -9.51 6.48 -27.11
N GLY A 387 -9.49 5.72 -28.21
CA GLY A 387 -10.51 4.70 -28.52
C GLY A 387 -10.71 3.69 -27.38
N PRO A 388 -9.65 3.07 -26.85
CA PRO A 388 -9.76 2.13 -25.74
C PRO A 388 -10.40 2.71 -24.48
N VAL A 389 -10.14 3.98 -24.17
CA VAL A 389 -10.72 4.70 -23.02
C VAL A 389 -12.21 4.96 -23.27
N LYS A 390 -12.54 5.51 -24.42
CA LYS A 390 -13.90 5.89 -24.81
C LYS A 390 -14.85 4.70 -25.02
N ALA A 391 -14.31 3.49 -25.10
CA ALA A 391 -15.09 2.25 -25.21
C ALA A 391 -15.81 1.85 -23.91
N THR A 392 -15.54 2.52 -22.79
CA THR A 392 -16.13 2.26 -21.47
C THR A 392 -16.76 3.52 -20.89
N LYS A 393 -17.68 3.39 -19.94
CA LYS A 393 -18.42 4.54 -19.39
C LYS A 393 -17.65 5.29 -18.33
N ARG A 394 -17.10 4.63 -17.32
CA ARG A 394 -16.33 5.19 -16.20
C ARG A 394 -17.06 6.32 -15.44
N ASP A 395 -18.38 6.32 -15.45
CA ASP A 395 -19.21 7.39 -14.87
C ASP A 395 -19.03 7.54 -13.36
N SER A 396 -18.53 6.48 -12.71
CA SER A 396 -18.25 6.43 -11.28
C SER A 396 -16.97 7.19 -10.86
N LEU A 397 -16.03 7.43 -11.79
CA LEU A 397 -14.78 8.11 -11.48
C LEU A 397 -15.02 9.55 -11.03
N ARG A 398 -14.60 9.89 -9.82
CA ARG A 398 -14.69 11.24 -9.27
C ARG A 398 -13.35 11.88 -8.95
N LEU A 399 -12.29 11.07 -8.77
CA LEU A 399 -10.93 11.52 -8.48
C LEU A 399 -9.92 10.62 -9.17
N LEU A 400 -8.89 11.24 -9.72
CA LEU A 400 -7.74 10.61 -10.35
C LEU A 400 -6.49 10.89 -9.55
N GLY A 401 -5.54 9.97 -9.55
CA GLY A 401 -4.27 10.15 -8.87
C GLY A 401 -3.08 9.70 -9.69
N SER A 402 -1.94 10.33 -9.47
CA SER A 402 -0.67 10.05 -10.12
C SER A 402 0.44 9.83 -9.09
N VAL A 403 1.32 8.85 -9.33
CA VAL A 403 2.36 8.43 -8.40
C VAL A 403 3.58 7.79 -9.06
N GLY A 404 4.69 7.89 -8.35
CA GLY A 404 5.92 7.12 -8.62
C GLY A 404 6.96 7.86 -9.45
N GLU A 405 6.55 8.87 -10.21
CA GLU A 405 7.41 9.75 -10.99
C GLU A 405 6.66 11.04 -11.34
N PRO A 406 7.35 12.15 -11.66
CA PRO A 406 6.69 13.35 -12.17
C PRO A 406 5.89 13.06 -13.44
N ILE A 407 4.65 13.54 -13.50
CA ILE A 407 3.82 13.45 -14.70
C ILE A 407 4.09 14.63 -15.63
N ASN A 408 4.36 14.38 -16.91
CA ASN A 408 4.54 15.43 -17.88
C ASN A 408 3.19 16.06 -18.28
N PRO A 409 3.16 17.35 -18.68
CA PRO A 409 1.92 18.08 -18.98
C PRO A 409 1.03 17.39 -20.01
N GLU A 410 1.58 16.80 -21.05
CA GLU A 410 0.82 16.10 -22.09
C GLU A 410 0.05 14.88 -21.53
N ALA A 411 0.72 14.06 -20.71
CA ALA A 411 0.09 12.91 -20.07
C ALA A 411 -0.94 13.36 -19.03
N TRP A 412 -0.68 14.43 -18.29
CA TRP A 412 -1.61 15.02 -17.33
C TRP A 412 -2.87 15.52 -18.03
N LEU A 413 -2.74 16.26 -19.14
CA LEU A 413 -3.86 16.76 -19.93
C LEU A 413 -4.70 15.63 -20.54
N TRP A 414 -4.05 14.57 -21.04
CA TRP A 414 -4.74 13.40 -21.54
C TRP A 414 -5.50 12.69 -20.41
N TYR A 415 -4.87 12.53 -19.25
CA TYR A 415 -5.48 11.92 -18.07
C TYR A 415 -6.71 12.71 -17.61
N TYR A 416 -6.58 14.04 -17.51
CA TYR A 416 -7.68 14.92 -17.14
C TYR A 416 -8.82 14.93 -18.17
N ASN A 417 -8.50 15.18 -19.46
CA ASN A 417 -9.51 15.40 -20.49
C ASN A 417 -10.13 14.10 -21.01
N VAL A 418 -9.35 13.04 -21.16
CA VAL A 418 -9.81 11.79 -21.80
C VAL A 418 -10.29 10.79 -20.77
N VAL A 419 -9.50 10.53 -19.73
CA VAL A 419 -9.88 9.57 -18.69
C VAL A 419 -10.90 10.17 -17.73
N GLY A 420 -10.63 11.36 -17.21
CA GLY A 420 -11.48 12.10 -16.28
C GLY A 420 -12.57 12.94 -16.93
N GLU A 421 -12.65 12.98 -18.26
CA GLU A 421 -13.62 13.75 -19.04
C GLU A 421 -13.71 15.24 -18.66
N GLY A 422 -12.60 15.81 -18.18
CA GLY A 422 -12.51 17.18 -17.70
C GLY A 422 -13.30 17.45 -16.42
N LYS A 423 -13.75 16.42 -15.71
CA LYS A 423 -14.59 16.51 -14.51
C LYS A 423 -13.89 16.08 -13.23
N SER A 424 -13.01 15.08 -13.32
CA SER A 424 -12.33 14.49 -12.17
C SER A 424 -11.01 15.21 -11.92
N PRO A 425 -10.78 15.80 -10.74
CA PRO A 425 -9.50 16.40 -10.42
C PRO A 425 -8.41 15.33 -10.32
N ILE A 426 -7.17 15.75 -10.51
CA ILE A 426 -5.98 14.90 -10.36
C ILE A 426 -5.22 15.33 -9.12
N VAL A 427 -4.94 14.37 -8.23
CA VAL A 427 -3.95 14.51 -7.17
C VAL A 427 -2.63 13.94 -7.66
N ASP A 428 -1.61 14.77 -7.76
CA ASP A 428 -0.25 14.36 -8.10
C ASP A 428 0.56 14.26 -6.81
N THR A 429 1.01 13.06 -6.48
CA THR A 429 1.57 12.74 -5.19
C THR A 429 3.06 12.48 -5.27
N TRP A 430 3.77 12.82 -4.20
CA TRP A 430 5.17 12.52 -4.03
C TRP A 430 5.44 11.85 -2.68
N TRP A 431 6.22 10.80 -2.70
CA TRP A 431 6.81 10.16 -1.52
C TRP A 431 8.02 9.32 -1.87
N GLN A 432 8.61 8.74 -0.86
CA GLN A 432 9.69 7.77 -0.97
C GLN A 432 9.36 6.54 -0.11
N THR A 433 10.04 5.43 -0.37
CA THR A 433 9.95 4.25 0.53
C THR A 433 10.30 4.64 1.96
N GLU A 434 11.28 5.53 2.13
CA GLU A 434 11.75 6.04 3.42
C GLU A 434 10.73 6.88 4.18
N THR A 435 9.78 7.52 3.50
CA THR A 435 8.71 8.31 4.14
C THR A 435 7.47 7.47 4.47
N GLY A 436 7.31 6.29 3.86
CA GLY A 436 6.20 5.37 4.11
C GLY A 436 4.92 5.71 3.33
N GLY A 437 4.83 6.89 2.75
CA GLY A 437 3.68 7.33 1.99
C GLY A 437 3.83 8.75 1.52
#